data_0758a6b107d2a52ec21dc3ce2e00cccd
#
_entry.id   0758a6b107d2a52ec21dc3ce2e00cccd
#
_cell.length_a   1.000
_cell.length_b   1.000
_cell.length_c   1.000
_cell.angle_alpha   90.00
_cell.angle_beta   90.00
_cell.angle_gamma   90.00
#
_symmetry.space_group_name_H-M   'P 1'
#
loop_
_entity.id
_entity.type
_entity.pdbx_description
1 polymer ?
#
loop_
_entity_poly.entity_id
_entity_poly.type
_entity_poly.pdbx_seq_one_letter_code
_entity_poly.pdbx_strand_id
1 'polypeptide(L)'
;MIENSLRVKDLDSKIAEMEEKLKAVPEEVIQTWTYTQTDEKKLLALEKELEVLRSRYTDENPKVIKVLAEISELRKTISDKKRDLPEAVTWGPSGLTEVYTIDKSRFEAERVGAVQMNEGFKNQVEMIRASLENLTQVQKEFLEIERQLEINREILKLVEGRLAESKMAMQSNVSDYEILEAAQVPRFPEGGRRKLIVFGITFLVFVGASIFVVAKELLDLHTKSEKDFHEVIRIPLCGVLPDENEVDYKVFYRNIQILVENIINHTNSPATPVICFGSDTKETGKSFIIKECLSMLSSLNHRILYIDTNTEFGSEAQGYLLNDWLYGESSEINLDTTDPNMHHAYFMVDDRTFTRILETQKVRDMLSLLNNYDYIIWELFDYEYNVQLFNNIISASDTLVLIARFNRSSRNSMNRAVNFLKDRGFNNIHGVLNYVPKDFFLEKY
;
A
#
# COMPACT_ATOMS: atom_id res chain seq x y z
N MET A 1 0.81 -8.17 -29.27
CA MET A 1 1.84 -7.40 -29.97
C MET A 1 1.90 -5.94 -29.51
N ILE A 2 0.82 -5.19 -29.49
CA ILE A 2 0.80 -3.78 -29.06
C ILE A 2 1.28 -3.65 -27.61
N GLU A 3 0.77 -4.44 -26.70
CA GLU A 3 1.14 -4.44 -25.29
C GLU A 3 2.63 -4.74 -25.06
N ASN A 4 3.18 -5.75 -25.75
CA ASN A 4 4.61 -6.06 -25.69
C ASN A 4 5.49 -4.96 -26.31
N SER A 5 5.02 -4.27 -27.34
CA SER A 5 5.76 -3.16 -27.92
C SER A 5 5.80 -1.94 -27.01
N LEU A 6 4.74 -1.71 -26.23
CA LEU A 6 4.70 -0.69 -25.17
C LEU A 6 5.63 -1.07 -24.03
N ARG A 7 5.67 -2.36 -23.66
CA ARG A 7 6.58 -2.87 -22.63
C ARG A 7 8.05 -2.70 -23.02
N VAL A 8 8.40 -2.96 -24.30
CA VAL A 8 9.77 -2.70 -24.79
C VAL A 8 10.14 -1.23 -24.67
N LYS A 9 9.23 -0.30 -25.03
CA LYS A 9 9.47 1.14 -24.89
C LYS A 9 9.63 1.57 -23.42
N ASP A 10 8.84 1.02 -22.52
CA ASP A 10 8.97 1.28 -21.09
C ASP A 10 10.33 0.80 -20.55
N LEU A 11 10.77 -0.40 -20.98
CA LEU A 11 12.08 -0.94 -20.62
C LEU A 11 13.24 -0.11 -21.21
N ASP A 12 13.12 0.37 -22.46
CA ASP A 12 14.09 1.29 -23.07
C ASP A 12 14.22 2.59 -22.25
N SER A 13 13.10 3.12 -21.78
CA SER A 13 13.08 4.32 -20.93
C SER A 13 13.76 4.08 -19.58
N LYS A 14 13.51 2.93 -18.94
CA LYS A 14 14.14 2.54 -17.67
C LYS A 14 15.63 2.28 -17.81
N ILE A 15 16.07 1.66 -18.91
CA ILE A 15 17.49 1.46 -19.21
C ILE A 15 18.20 2.81 -19.36
N ALA A 16 17.61 3.75 -20.11
CA ALA A 16 18.17 5.09 -20.29
C ALA A 16 18.27 5.85 -18.94
N GLU A 17 17.27 5.74 -18.08
CA GLU A 17 17.28 6.33 -16.74
C GLU A 17 18.41 5.72 -15.88
N MET A 18 18.61 4.40 -15.95
CA MET A 18 19.70 3.74 -15.21
C MET A 18 21.07 4.14 -15.75
N GLU A 19 21.21 4.34 -17.06
CA GLU A 19 22.45 4.83 -17.67
C GLU A 19 22.80 6.26 -17.24
N GLU A 20 21.79 7.12 -17.12
CA GLU A 20 21.98 8.48 -16.63
C GLU A 20 22.40 8.48 -15.16
N LYS A 21 21.72 7.67 -14.33
CA LYS A 21 22.08 7.49 -12.93
C LYS A 21 23.48 6.93 -12.75
N LEU A 22 23.88 5.98 -13.59
CA LEU A 22 25.21 5.38 -13.55
C LEU A 22 26.33 6.38 -13.89
N LYS A 23 26.05 7.32 -14.81
CA LYS A 23 26.99 8.42 -15.14
C LYS A 23 27.11 9.46 -14.03
N ALA A 24 26.08 9.61 -13.21
CA ALA A 24 26.05 10.57 -12.10
C ALA A 24 26.75 10.04 -10.83
N VAL A 25 27.01 8.72 -10.72
CA VAL A 25 27.69 8.13 -9.57
C VAL A 25 29.19 8.26 -9.73
N PRO A 26 29.94 8.76 -8.74
CA PRO A 26 31.40 8.83 -8.79
C PRO A 26 31.98 7.41 -8.84
N GLU A 27 33.00 7.24 -9.69
CA GLU A 27 33.64 5.93 -10.00
C GLU A 27 34.22 5.21 -8.77
N GLU A 28 34.60 5.92 -7.76
CA GLU A 28 35.18 5.35 -6.53
C GLU A 28 34.58 5.99 -5.29
N VAL A 29 34.04 5.16 -4.42
CA VAL A 29 33.61 5.55 -3.07
C VAL A 29 34.44 4.76 -2.06
N ILE A 30 34.81 5.38 -0.98
CA ILE A 30 35.50 4.70 0.12
C ILE A 30 34.56 3.61 0.65
N GLN A 31 34.79 2.39 0.24
CA GLN A 31 34.13 1.23 0.81
C GLN A 31 34.80 0.87 2.12
N THR A 32 34.13 1.28 3.20
CA THR A 32 34.23 0.69 4.53
C THR A 32 35.58 0.21 5.00
N TRP A 33 35.93 0.74 6.09
CA TRP A 33 36.84 0.22 7.10
C TRP A 33 36.61 -1.26 7.31
N THR A 34 37.41 -2.12 6.73
CA THR A 34 37.33 -3.56 6.94
C THR A 34 37.92 -3.89 8.30
N TYR A 35 37.14 -3.73 9.34
CA TYR A 35 37.27 -4.63 10.49
C TYR A 35 36.75 -5.97 10.05
N THR A 36 37.54 -6.98 10.22
CA THR A 36 37.31 -8.35 9.80
C THR A 36 35.90 -8.82 10.24
N GLN A 37 34.90 -8.70 9.36
CA GLN A 37 33.57 -9.30 9.54
C GLN A 37 33.64 -10.80 9.90
N THR A 38 34.78 -11.43 9.68
CA THR A 38 35.09 -12.81 10.02
C THR A 38 35.21 -13.02 11.53
N ASP A 39 35.82 -12.09 12.25
CA ASP A 39 36.01 -12.24 13.70
C ASP A 39 34.73 -11.88 14.47
N GLU A 40 33.97 -10.91 14.01
CA GLU A 40 32.64 -10.60 14.59
C GLU A 40 31.60 -11.71 14.32
N LYS A 41 31.65 -12.33 13.13
CA LYS A 41 30.78 -13.49 12.82
C LYS A 41 31.16 -14.72 13.66
N LYS A 42 32.43 -14.93 13.91
CA LYS A 42 32.92 -16.02 14.82
C LYS A 42 32.49 -15.74 16.26
N LEU A 43 32.58 -14.49 16.72
CA LEU A 43 32.13 -14.10 18.04
C LEU A 43 30.66 -14.37 18.24
N LEU A 44 29.82 -13.98 17.27
CA LEU A 44 28.37 -14.21 17.30
C LEU A 44 28.03 -15.71 17.26
N ALA A 45 28.79 -16.51 16.53
CA ALA A 45 28.61 -17.97 16.51
C ALA A 45 28.92 -18.61 17.85
N LEU A 46 30.05 -18.20 18.50
CA LEU A 46 30.45 -18.69 19.82
C LEU A 46 29.49 -18.25 20.92
N GLU A 47 28.91 -17.04 20.82
CA GLU A 47 27.87 -16.56 21.77
C GLU A 47 26.58 -17.38 21.66
N LYS A 48 26.15 -17.74 20.46
CA LYS A 48 25.02 -18.67 20.25
C LYS A 48 25.31 -20.07 20.76
N GLU A 49 26.52 -20.57 20.55
CA GLU A 49 26.95 -21.86 21.07
C GLU A 49 26.98 -21.87 22.60
N LEU A 50 27.43 -20.79 23.22
CA LEU A 50 27.39 -20.60 24.67
C LEU A 50 25.96 -20.62 25.22
N GLU A 51 25.03 -19.96 24.53
CA GLU A 51 23.61 -19.94 24.94
C GLU A 51 23.01 -21.35 24.90
N VAL A 52 23.29 -22.13 23.85
CA VAL A 52 22.88 -23.52 23.74
C VAL A 52 23.53 -24.40 24.82
N LEU A 53 24.79 -24.17 25.14
CA LEU A 53 25.46 -24.91 26.20
C LEU A 53 24.93 -24.55 27.59
N ARG A 54 24.62 -23.29 27.87
CA ARG A 54 24.00 -22.83 29.12
C ARG A 54 22.59 -23.36 29.33
N SER A 55 21.87 -23.65 28.26
CA SER A 55 20.55 -24.28 28.35
C SER A 55 20.62 -25.75 28.83
N ARG A 56 21.81 -26.38 28.73
CA ARG A 56 21.99 -27.83 29.05
C ARG A 56 22.98 -28.11 30.19
N TYR A 57 23.84 -27.19 30.51
CA TYR A 57 24.93 -27.33 31.46
C TYR A 57 25.04 -26.10 32.36
N THR A 58 25.56 -26.30 33.58
CA THR A 58 25.88 -25.20 34.50
C THR A 58 27.16 -24.48 34.07
N ASP A 59 27.35 -23.26 34.54
CA ASP A 59 28.54 -22.43 34.19
C ASP A 59 29.89 -23.03 34.64
N GLU A 60 29.86 -23.99 35.54
CA GLU A 60 31.06 -24.72 36.00
C GLU A 60 31.48 -25.91 35.09
N ASN A 61 30.71 -26.17 34.03
CA ASN A 61 31.00 -27.27 33.12
C ASN A 61 32.24 -26.93 32.27
N PRO A 62 33.21 -27.83 32.09
CA PRO A 62 34.43 -27.58 31.31
C PRO A 62 34.16 -27.11 29.90
N LYS A 63 33.06 -27.53 29.28
CA LYS A 63 32.70 -27.10 27.91
C LYS A 63 32.22 -25.63 27.90
N VAL A 64 31.48 -25.17 28.91
CA VAL A 64 31.04 -23.80 29.04
C VAL A 64 32.22 -22.88 29.34
N ILE A 65 33.11 -23.31 30.24
CA ILE A 65 34.33 -22.57 30.57
C ILE A 65 35.24 -22.40 29.34
N LYS A 66 35.36 -23.43 28.52
CA LYS A 66 36.19 -23.38 27.30
C LYS A 66 35.65 -22.35 26.30
N VAL A 67 34.36 -22.37 26.01
CA VAL A 67 33.74 -21.42 25.11
C VAL A 67 33.76 -19.99 25.65
N LEU A 68 33.60 -19.78 26.96
CA LEU A 68 33.80 -18.51 27.61
C LEU A 68 35.23 -17.96 27.49
N ALA A 69 36.25 -18.83 27.62
CA ALA A 69 37.64 -18.43 27.40
C ALA A 69 37.88 -18.01 25.94
N GLU A 70 37.35 -18.76 24.97
CA GLU A 70 37.47 -18.44 23.53
C GLU A 70 36.78 -17.12 23.19
N ILE A 71 35.58 -16.83 23.74
CA ILE A 71 34.88 -15.56 23.60
C ILE A 71 35.70 -14.41 24.19
N SER A 72 36.29 -14.59 25.37
CA SER A 72 37.05 -13.54 26.05
C SER A 72 38.34 -13.20 25.27
N GLU A 73 39.01 -14.19 24.73
CA GLU A 73 40.21 -14.03 23.91
C GLU A 73 39.87 -13.33 22.57
N LEU A 74 38.78 -13.74 21.93
CA LEU A 74 38.34 -13.13 20.68
C LEU A 74 37.88 -11.70 20.87
N ARG A 75 37.18 -11.36 21.96
CA ARG A 75 36.83 -10.00 22.33
C ARG A 75 38.04 -9.10 22.56
N LYS A 76 39.07 -9.65 23.23
CA LYS A 76 40.34 -8.95 23.44
C LYS A 76 41.04 -8.66 22.12
N THR A 77 41.11 -9.67 21.24
CA THR A 77 41.70 -9.53 19.91
C THR A 77 40.97 -8.48 19.05
N ILE A 78 39.64 -8.46 19.10
CA ILE A 78 38.83 -7.46 18.41
C ILE A 78 39.03 -6.04 19.00
N SER A 79 39.15 -5.93 20.34
CA SER A 79 39.44 -4.68 21.02
C SER A 79 40.82 -4.12 20.73
N ASP A 80 41.81 -4.99 20.65
CA ASP A 80 43.19 -4.59 20.34
C ASP A 80 43.32 -4.17 18.87
N LYS A 81 42.65 -4.87 17.96
CA LYS A 81 42.54 -4.48 16.53
C LYS A 81 41.82 -3.17 16.30
N LYS A 82 40.88 -2.78 17.18
CA LYS A 82 40.19 -1.46 17.14
C LYS A 82 41.07 -0.30 17.58
N ARG A 83 42.19 -0.55 18.26
CA ARG A 83 43.10 0.48 18.71
C ARG A 83 44.18 0.84 17.70
N ASP A 84 44.47 -0.03 16.74
CA ASP A 84 45.43 0.26 15.69
C ASP A 84 44.76 0.94 14.50
N LEU A 85 45.35 2.05 14.08
CA LEU A 85 44.92 2.88 12.95
C LEU A 85 44.78 2.02 11.68
N PRO A 86 43.81 2.32 10.79
CA PRO A 86 43.57 1.47 9.61
C PRO A 86 44.72 1.59 8.63
N GLU A 87 45.34 0.47 8.36
CA GLU A 87 46.48 0.36 7.45
C GLU A 87 46.09 0.27 5.97
N ALA A 88 44.84 0.14 5.61
CA ALA A 88 44.40 0.11 4.22
C ALA A 88 43.02 0.74 4.02
N VAL A 89 42.99 1.81 3.26
CA VAL A 89 41.77 2.32 2.60
C VAL A 89 41.64 1.56 1.29
N THR A 90 40.68 0.66 1.22
CA THR A 90 40.39 0.00 -0.07
C THR A 90 39.35 0.84 -0.80
N TRP A 91 39.72 1.39 -1.92
CA TRP A 91 38.83 2.03 -2.86
C TRP A 91 38.11 0.92 -3.63
N GLY A 92 36.81 0.98 -3.70
CA GLY A 92 36.02 0.04 -4.46
C GLY A 92 34.83 0.74 -5.14
N PRO A 93 34.23 0.08 -6.11
CA PRO A 93 33.08 0.65 -6.78
C PRO A 93 31.97 0.95 -5.77
N SER A 94 31.31 2.08 -5.94
CA SER A 94 30.17 2.48 -5.12
C SER A 94 29.14 1.34 -5.11
N GLY A 95 28.63 0.96 -3.93
CA GLY A 95 27.54 -0.04 -3.84
C GLY A 95 26.31 0.34 -4.67
N LEU A 96 26.12 1.64 -4.91
CA LEU A 96 25.10 2.17 -5.83
C LEU A 96 25.40 1.84 -7.29
N THR A 97 26.69 1.85 -7.69
CA THR A 97 27.11 1.46 -9.04
C THR A 97 26.79 -0.01 -9.30
N GLU A 98 27.01 -0.87 -8.32
CA GLU A 98 26.69 -2.30 -8.41
C GLU A 98 25.17 -2.51 -8.53
N VAL A 99 24.38 -1.83 -7.70
CA VAL A 99 22.91 -1.91 -7.76
C VAL A 99 22.38 -1.42 -9.10
N TYR A 100 22.81 -0.26 -9.57
CA TYR A 100 22.36 0.26 -10.87
C TYR A 100 22.83 -0.58 -12.05
N THR A 101 23.99 -1.22 -11.95
CA THR A 101 24.50 -2.14 -12.98
C THR A 101 23.67 -3.41 -13.02
N ILE A 102 23.30 -3.96 -11.85
CA ILE A 102 22.43 -5.14 -11.74
C ILE A 102 21.04 -4.81 -12.27
N ASP A 103 20.46 -3.70 -11.87
CA ASP A 103 19.13 -3.30 -12.34
C ASP A 103 19.13 -3.04 -13.85
N LYS A 104 20.15 -2.35 -14.38
CA LYS A 104 20.31 -2.16 -15.83
C LYS A 104 20.37 -3.52 -16.55
N SER A 105 21.23 -4.43 -16.11
CA SER A 105 21.37 -5.74 -16.73
C SER A 105 20.09 -6.57 -16.67
N ARG A 106 19.33 -6.44 -15.59
CA ARG A 106 18.01 -7.04 -15.46
C ARG A 106 17.01 -6.49 -16.47
N PHE A 107 16.91 -5.16 -16.62
CA PHE A 107 16.02 -4.54 -17.60
C PHE A 107 16.44 -4.86 -19.04
N GLU A 108 17.75 -4.95 -19.32
CA GLU A 108 18.27 -5.39 -20.63
C GLU A 108 17.86 -6.85 -20.92
N ALA A 109 17.99 -7.75 -19.95
CA ALA A 109 17.54 -9.13 -20.09
C ALA A 109 16.02 -9.24 -20.31
N GLU A 110 15.23 -8.49 -19.55
CA GLU A 110 13.76 -8.42 -19.75
C GLU A 110 13.39 -7.85 -21.12
N ARG A 111 14.11 -6.83 -21.59
CA ARG A 111 13.96 -6.24 -22.93
C ARG A 111 14.23 -7.25 -24.03
N VAL A 112 15.35 -7.99 -23.93
CA VAL A 112 15.69 -9.03 -24.90
C VAL A 112 14.58 -10.10 -24.94
N GLY A 113 14.10 -10.54 -23.80
CA GLY A 113 12.98 -11.49 -23.72
C GLY A 113 11.69 -10.95 -24.37
N ALA A 114 11.35 -9.69 -24.13
CA ALA A 114 10.17 -9.07 -24.73
C ALA A 114 10.32 -8.89 -26.27
N VAL A 115 11.52 -8.57 -26.76
CA VAL A 115 11.80 -8.46 -28.20
C VAL A 115 11.69 -9.84 -28.87
N GLN A 116 12.29 -10.88 -28.27
CA GLN A 116 12.20 -12.26 -28.80
C GLN A 116 10.74 -12.76 -28.83
N MET A 117 9.95 -12.41 -27.80
CA MET A 117 8.52 -12.72 -27.77
C MET A 117 7.77 -12.03 -28.91
N ASN A 118 8.10 -10.77 -29.23
CA ASN A 118 7.51 -10.05 -30.36
C ASN A 118 7.87 -10.69 -31.71
N GLU A 119 9.11 -11.12 -31.89
CA GLU A 119 9.55 -11.84 -33.09
C GLU A 119 8.83 -13.19 -33.22
N GLY A 120 8.69 -13.93 -32.11
CA GLY A 120 7.92 -15.16 -32.05
C GLY A 120 6.46 -14.95 -32.51
N PHE A 121 5.80 -13.91 -32.01
CA PHE A 121 4.43 -13.58 -32.45
C PHE A 121 4.36 -13.15 -33.92
N LYS A 122 5.35 -12.40 -34.43
CA LYS A 122 5.41 -12.06 -35.86
C LYS A 122 5.50 -13.31 -36.71
N ASN A 123 6.42 -14.22 -36.38
CA ASN A 123 6.58 -15.48 -37.10
C ASN A 123 5.31 -16.34 -37.06
N GLN A 124 4.61 -16.39 -35.92
CA GLN A 124 3.34 -17.09 -35.80
C GLN A 124 2.26 -16.44 -36.69
N VAL A 125 2.16 -15.11 -36.69
CA VAL A 125 1.21 -14.39 -37.55
C VAL A 125 1.52 -14.62 -39.02
N GLU A 126 2.79 -14.64 -39.42
CA GLU A 126 3.19 -14.95 -40.81
C GLU A 126 2.89 -16.39 -41.20
N MET A 127 3.16 -17.36 -40.30
CA MET A 127 2.78 -18.76 -40.53
C MET A 127 1.28 -18.93 -40.67
N ILE A 128 0.49 -18.26 -39.83
CA ILE A 128 -0.97 -18.30 -39.94
C ILE A 128 -1.47 -17.66 -41.24
N ARG A 129 -0.88 -16.52 -41.63
CA ARG A 129 -1.18 -15.87 -42.90
C ARG A 129 -0.82 -16.75 -44.10
N ALA A 130 0.37 -17.36 -44.12
CA ALA A 130 0.79 -18.29 -45.16
C ALA A 130 -0.11 -19.53 -45.20
N SER A 131 -0.57 -20.00 -44.03
CA SER A 131 -1.54 -21.13 -43.98
C SER A 131 -2.93 -20.73 -44.50
N LEU A 132 -3.34 -19.47 -44.28
CA LEU A 132 -4.60 -18.93 -44.80
C LEU A 132 -4.52 -18.66 -46.33
N GLU A 133 -3.37 -18.20 -46.82
CA GLU A 133 -3.15 -17.98 -48.25
C GLU A 133 -3.04 -19.29 -49.03
N ASN A 134 -2.57 -20.38 -48.39
CA ASN A 134 -2.47 -21.71 -48.98
C ASN A 134 -3.79 -22.49 -48.95
N LEU A 135 -4.90 -21.91 -48.50
CA LEU A 135 -6.23 -22.48 -48.78
C LEU A 135 -6.43 -22.46 -50.28
N THR A 136 -6.26 -23.64 -50.88
CA THR A 136 -6.39 -23.79 -52.34
C THR A 136 -7.74 -23.24 -52.80
N GLN A 137 -7.76 -22.65 -54.00
CA GLN A 137 -8.97 -22.17 -54.66
C GLN A 137 -10.13 -23.20 -54.56
N VAL A 138 -9.78 -24.47 -54.64
CA VAL A 138 -10.69 -25.62 -54.51
C VAL A 138 -11.36 -25.69 -53.12
N GLN A 139 -10.64 -25.38 -52.04
CA GLN A 139 -11.24 -25.38 -50.70
C GLN A 139 -12.23 -24.22 -50.51
N LYS A 140 -11.97 -23.06 -51.13
CA LYS A 140 -12.92 -21.93 -51.12
C LYS A 140 -14.19 -22.28 -51.91
N GLU A 141 -14.04 -22.90 -53.09
CA GLU A 141 -15.17 -23.36 -53.88
C GLU A 141 -15.96 -24.45 -53.15
N PHE A 142 -15.28 -25.36 -52.48
CA PHE A 142 -15.93 -26.43 -51.71
C PHE A 142 -16.79 -25.84 -50.57
N LEU A 143 -16.23 -24.89 -49.77
CA LEU A 143 -16.98 -24.25 -48.72
C LEU A 143 -18.18 -23.43 -49.23
N GLU A 144 -18.04 -22.81 -50.39
CA GLU A 144 -19.16 -22.08 -51.01
C GLU A 144 -20.25 -23.04 -51.49
N ILE A 145 -19.88 -24.20 -52.07
CA ILE A 145 -20.83 -25.23 -52.46
C ILE A 145 -21.52 -25.84 -51.24
N GLU A 146 -20.75 -26.11 -50.15
CA GLU A 146 -21.30 -26.65 -48.90
C GLU A 146 -22.33 -25.68 -48.29
N ARG A 147 -22.00 -24.39 -48.26
CA ARG A 147 -22.93 -23.35 -47.83
C ARG A 147 -24.19 -23.27 -48.69
N GLN A 148 -24.04 -23.33 -50.01
CA GLN A 148 -25.19 -23.34 -50.93
C GLN A 148 -26.04 -24.59 -50.71
N LEU A 149 -25.42 -25.73 -50.44
CA LEU A 149 -26.11 -26.99 -50.20
C LEU A 149 -26.91 -26.92 -48.88
N GLU A 150 -26.36 -26.34 -47.84
CA GLU A 150 -27.04 -26.11 -46.56
C GLU A 150 -28.24 -25.16 -46.74
N ILE A 151 -28.04 -24.05 -47.41
CA ILE A 151 -29.12 -23.10 -47.73
C ILE A 151 -30.24 -23.80 -48.54
N ASN A 152 -29.87 -24.57 -49.56
CA ASN A 152 -30.85 -25.28 -50.35
C ASN A 152 -31.60 -26.35 -49.53
N ARG A 153 -30.94 -27.03 -48.59
CA ARG A 153 -31.59 -27.97 -47.67
C ARG A 153 -32.57 -27.24 -46.73
N GLU A 154 -32.23 -26.07 -46.23
CA GLU A 154 -33.14 -25.29 -45.41
C GLU A 154 -34.36 -24.80 -46.18
N ILE A 155 -34.13 -24.31 -47.43
CA ILE A 155 -35.23 -23.93 -48.34
C ILE A 155 -36.13 -25.13 -48.65
N LEU A 156 -35.53 -26.30 -48.92
CA LEU A 156 -36.30 -27.52 -49.19
C LEU A 156 -37.19 -27.89 -48.00
N LYS A 157 -36.63 -27.90 -46.78
CA LYS A 157 -37.40 -28.14 -45.55
C LYS A 157 -38.52 -27.14 -45.35
N LEU A 158 -38.25 -25.86 -45.64
CA LEU A 158 -39.26 -24.80 -45.54
C LEU A 158 -40.39 -25.01 -46.57
N VAL A 159 -40.04 -25.36 -47.84
CA VAL A 159 -41.00 -25.60 -48.87
C VAL A 159 -41.81 -26.85 -48.59
N GLU A 160 -41.19 -27.97 -48.17
CA GLU A 160 -41.86 -29.18 -47.72
C GLU A 160 -42.81 -28.92 -46.55
N GLY A 161 -42.37 -28.13 -45.54
CA GLY A 161 -43.22 -27.69 -44.44
C GLY A 161 -44.46 -26.90 -44.91
N ARG A 162 -44.27 -25.96 -45.83
CA ARG A 162 -45.35 -25.14 -46.40
C ARG A 162 -46.27 -25.98 -47.27
N LEU A 163 -45.72 -26.97 -48.02
CA LEU A 163 -46.52 -27.89 -48.80
C LEU A 163 -47.38 -28.84 -47.94
N ALA A 164 -46.80 -29.29 -46.82
CA ALA A 164 -47.54 -30.09 -45.82
C ALA A 164 -48.64 -29.25 -45.16
N GLU A 165 -48.37 -28.00 -44.76
CA GLU A 165 -49.36 -27.06 -44.22
C GLU A 165 -50.50 -26.82 -45.26
N SER A 166 -50.13 -26.57 -46.52
CA SER A 166 -51.10 -26.35 -47.59
C SER A 166 -51.94 -27.56 -47.87
N LYS A 167 -51.33 -28.78 -47.87
CA LYS A 167 -52.06 -30.04 -47.99
C LYS A 167 -53.03 -30.31 -46.84
N MET A 168 -52.57 -30.01 -45.60
CA MET A 168 -53.42 -30.05 -44.38
C MET A 168 -54.59 -29.06 -44.51
N ALA A 169 -54.31 -27.84 -44.95
CA ALA A 169 -55.33 -26.81 -45.14
C ALA A 169 -56.33 -27.20 -46.23
N MET A 170 -55.88 -27.83 -47.33
CA MET A 170 -56.78 -28.35 -48.35
C MET A 170 -57.63 -29.56 -47.88
N GLN A 171 -57.08 -30.43 -47.02
CA GLN A 171 -57.81 -31.53 -46.43
C GLN A 171 -58.72 -31.09 -45.27
N SER A 172 -58.40 -30.00 -44.62
CA SER A 172 -59.20 -29.36 -43.57
C SER A 172 -60.34 -28.51 -44.09
N ASN A 173 -60.52 -28.45 -45.43
CA ASN A 173 -61.63 -27.68 -46.02
C ASN A 173 -62.92 -28.51 -46.02
N VAL A 174 -63.16 -29.32 -45.01
CA VAL A 174 -64.51 -29.78 -44.62
C VAL A 174 -65.03 -28.69 -43.68
N SER A 175 -65.93 -27.94 -44.30
CA SER A 175 -66.68 -26.85 -43.59
C SER A 175 -67.66 -27.52 -42.63
N ASP A 176 -67.18 -27.76 -41.44
CA ASP A 176 -68.05 -27.93 -40.27
C ASP A 176 -67.61 -27.05 -39.15
N TYR A 177 -68.05 -25.82 -39.20
CA TYR A 177 -68.04 -24.98 -37.98
C TYR A 177 -69.16 -25.48 -37.08
N GLU A 178 -68.82 -26.45 -36.26
CA GLU A 178 -69.68 -26.78 -35.13
C GLU A 178 -69.42 -25.72 -34.08
N ILE A 179 -70.43 -24.90 -33.82
CA ILE A 179 -70.37 -23.91 -32.70
C ILE A 179 -70.49 -24.73 -31.43
N LEU A 180 -69.40 -25.17 -30.89
CA LEU A 180 -69.32 -25.92 -29.65
C LEU A 180 -69.85 -25.12 -28.47
N GLU A 181 -69.65 -23.77 -28.44
CA GLU A 181 -70.22 -22.87 -27.46
C GLU A 181 -70.51 -21.52 -28.09
N ALA A 182 -71.75 -21.00 -27.84
CA ALA A 182 -72.06 -19.61 -28.18
C ALA A 182 -71.22 -18.66 -27.32
N ALA A 183 -70.66 -17.63 -27.94
CA ALA A 183 -69.88 -16.62 -27.21
C ALA A 183 -70.70 -16.07 -26.05
N GLN A 184 -70.38 -16.49 -24.84
CA GLN A 184 -70.96 -15.93 -23.61
C GLN A 184 -70.05 -14.82 -23.09
N VAL A 185 -70.71 -13.71 -22.72
CA VAL A 185 -69.98 -12.65 -22.04
C VAL A 185 -69.52 -13.22 -20.70
N PRO A 186 -68.22 -13.28 -20.45
CA PRO A 186 -67.68 -13.85 -19.20
C PRO A 186 -68.29 -13.05 -18.01
N ARG A 187 -68.97 -13.75 -17.10
CA ARG A 187 -69.63 -13.15 -15.90
C ARG A 187 -68.60 -12.59 -14.92
N PHE A 188 -67.35 -13.00 -15.04
CA PHE A 188 -66.25 -12.51 -14.26
C PHE A 188 -65.09 -12.15 -15.19
N PRO A 189 -64.43 -11.01 -14.99
CA PRO A 189 -63.23 -10.70 -15.72
C PRO A 189 -62.19 -11.79 -15.42
N GLU A 190 -61.63 -12.42 -16.45
CA GLU A 190 -60.50 -13.29 -16.27
C GLU A 190 -59.44 -12.58 -15.41
N GLY A 191 -59.09 -13.22 -14.31
CA GLY A 191 -58.13 -12.67 -13.38
C GLY A 191 -56.82 -12.35 -14.11
N GLY A 192 -56.74 -11.12 -14.56
CA GLY A 192 -55.69 -10.70 -15.47
C GLY A 192 -54.34 -11.00 -14.86
N ARG A 193 -53.53 -11.68 -15.60
CA ARG A 193 -52.09 -11.94 -15.30
C ARG A 193 -51.29 -10.65 -14.95
N ARG A 194 -51.97 -9.48 -15.10
CA ARG A 194 -51.44 -8.14 -14.75
C ARG A 194 -50.91 -8.06 -13.32
N LYS A 195 -51.63 -8.64 -12.35
CA LYS A 195 -51.16 -8.66 -10.94
C LYS A 195 -49.87 -9.47 -10.78
N LEU A 196 -49.74 -10.59 -11.48
CA LEU A 196 -48.61 -11.44 -11.42
C LEU A 196 -47.39 -10.81 -12.16
N ILE A 197 -47.67 -10.11 -13.27
CA ILE A 197 -46.62 -9.33 -13.99
C ILE A 197 -46.14 -8.17 -13.12
N VAL A 198 -47.03 -7.40 -12.51
CA VAL A 198 -46.66 -6.32 -11.62
C VAL A 198 -45.87 -6.82 -10.41
N PHE A 199 -46.31 -7.93 -9.79
CA PHE A 199 -45.59 -8.56 -8.71
C PHE A 199 -44.20 -9.06 -9.16
N GLY A 200 -44.12 -9.68 -10.32
CA GLY A 200 -42.87 -10.18 -10.90
C GLY A 200 -41.85 -9.04 -11.17
N ILE A 201 -42.33 -7.93 -11.76
CA ILE A 201 -41.49 -6.75 -12.01
C ILE A 201 -41.03 -6.13 -10.68
N THR A 202 -41.96 -5.95 -9.73
CA THR A 202 -41.63 -5.39 -8.41
C THR A 202 -40.60 -6.25 -7.67
N PHE A 203 -40.77 -7.57 -7.70
CA PHE A 203 -39.83 -8.52 -7.11
C PHE A 203 -38.45 -8.44 -7.78
N LEU A 204 -38.41 -8.39 -9.12
CA LEU A 204 -37.15 -8.28 -9.87
C LEU A 204 -36.41 -6.97 -9.58
N VAL A 205 -37.14 -5.85 -9.47
CA VAL A 205 -36.58 -4.55 -9.06
C VAL A 205 -36.05 -4.63 -7.63
N PHE A 206 -36.80 -5.24 -6.71
CA PHE A 206 -36.36 -5.41 -5.32
C PHE A 206 -35.10 -6.27 -5.23
N VAL A 207 -35.04 -7.41 -5.92
CA VAL A 207 -33.85 -8.25 -5.96
C VAL A 207 -32.68 -7.51 -6.60
N GLY A 208 -32.91 -6.82 -7.72
CA GLY A 208 -31.88 -6.00 -8.37
C GLY A 208 -31.32 -4.90 -7.47
N ALA A 209 -32.19 -4.18 -6.77
CA ALA A 209 -31.81 -3.17 -5.81
C ALA A 209 -31.01 -3.76 -4.63
N SER A 210 -31.46 -4.92 -4.11
CA SER A 210 -30.75 -5.61 -3.04
C SER A 210 -29.35 -6.05 -3.46
N ILE A 211 -29.23 -6.66 -4.65
CA ILE A 211 -27.92 -7.04 -5.22
C ILE A 211 -27.03 -5.80 -5.41
N PHE A 212 -27.59 -4.70 -5.91
CA PHE A 212 -26.84 -3.45 -6.10
C PHE A 212 -26.30 -2.88 -4.78
N VAL A 213 -27.12 -2.86 -3.72
CA VAL A 213 -26.67 -2.40 -2.39
C VAL A 213 -25.55 -3.28 -1.84
N VAL A 214 -25.74 -4.60 -1.91
CA VAL A 214 -24.71 -5.56 -1.44
C VAL A 214 -23.43 -5.44 -2.27
N ALA A 215 -23.54 -5.35 -3.59
CA ALA A 215 -22.40 -5.17 -4.46
C ALA A 215 -21.65 -3.86 -4.18
N LYS A 216 -22.38 -2.78 -3.97
CA LYS A 216 -21.80 -1.48 -3.58
C LYS A 216 -21.01 -1.59 -2.28
N GLU A 217 -21.55 -2.27 -1.27
CA GLU A 217 -20.87 -2.43 0.02
C GLU A 217 -19.66 -3.37 -0.09
N LEU A 218 -19.76 -4.47 -0.85
CA LEU A 218 -18.63 -5.39 -1.10
C LEU A 218 -17.48 -4.75 -1.89
N LEU A 219 -17.81 -3.82 -2.79
CA LEU A 219 -16.82 -3.08 -3.59
C LEU A 219 -16.27 -1.84 -2.87
N ASP A 220 -16.85 -1.50 -1.73
CA ASP A 220 -16.38 -0.36 -0.94
C ASP A 220 -15.05 -0.69 -0.26
N LEU A 221 -14.02 0.02 -0.66
CA LEU A 221 -12.65 -0.13 -0.16
C LEU A 221 -12.30 0.86 0.96
N HIS A 222 -13.29 1.61 1.45
CA HIS A 222 -13.07 2.60 2.50
C HIS A 222 -13.06 1.96 3.89
N THR A 223 -12.31 2.58 4.78
CA THR A 223 -12.21 2.17 6.19
C THR A 223 -13.45 2.61 6.96
N LYS A 224 -14.18 1.67 7.56
CA LYS A 224 -15.43 1.94 8.28
C LYS A 224 -15.47 1.33 9.68
N SER A 225 -14.55 0.48 10.02
CA SER A 225 -14.63 -0.26 11.28
C SER A 225 -13.27 -0.64 11.83
N GLU A 226 -13.24 -0.99 13.11
CA GLU A 226 -12.10 -1.58 13.78
C GLU A 226 -11.60 -2.87 13.09
N LYS A 227 -12.53 -3.66 12.55
CA LYS A 227 -12.18 -4.90 11.81
C LYS A 227 -11.30 -4.60 10.59
N ASP A 228 -11.49 -3.47 9.93
CA ASP A 228 -10.66 -3.07 8.80
C ASP A 228 -9.19 -2.90 9.21
N PHE A 229 -8.94 -2.38 10.42
CA PHE A 229 -7.58 -2.25 10.95
C PHE A 229 -6.98 -3.61 11.32
N HIS A 230 -7.73 -4.48 11.98
CA HIS A 230 -7.21 -5.78 12.43
C HIS A 230 -7.08 -6.81 11.31
N GLU A 231 -8.07 -6.92 10.44
CA GLU A 231 -8.14 -7.99 9.44
C GLU A 231 -7.48 -7.61 8.12
N VAL A 232 -7.66 -6.34 7.66
CA VAL A 232 -7.19 -5.88 6.35
C VAL A 232 -5.85 -5.16 6.49
N ILE A 233 -5.77 -4.13 7.32
CA ILE A 233 -4.56 -3.30 7.49
C ILE A 233 -3.56 -3.99 8.41
N ARG A 234 -4.03 -4.83 9.33
CA ARG A 234 -3.23 -5.65 10.27
C ARG A 234 -2.37 -4.81 11.21
N ILE A 235 -2.95 -3.75 11.75
CA ILE A 235 -2.38 -2.94 12.82
C ILE A 235 -3.38 -2.81 13.97
N PRO A 236 -2.90 -2.64 15.22
CA PRO A 236 -3.76 -2.35 16.33
C PRO A 236 -4.40 -0.96 16.20
N LEU A 237 -5.64 -0.85 16.63
CA LEU A 237 -6.36 0.41 16.72
C LEU A 237 -6.13 1.00 18.12
N CYS A 238 -5.57 2.22 18.22
CA CYS A 238 -5.35 2.87 19.50
C CYS A 238 -6.45 3.88 19.87
N GLY A 239 -7.32 4.25 18.92
CA GLY A 239 -8.44 5.12 19.24
C GLY A 239 -9.50 5.19 18.14
N VAL A 240 -10.73 5.45 18.57
CA VAL A 240 -11.87 5.74 17.71
C VAL A 240 -12.43 7.08 18.15
N LEU A 241 -12.49 8.03 17.24
CA LEU A 241 -12.96 9.39 17.52
C LEU A 241 -14.26 9.66 16.77
N PRO A 242 -15.32 10.06 17.48
CA PRO A 242 -16.55 10.48 16.84
C PRO A 242 -16.37 11.82 16.12
N ASP A 243 -17.28 12.16 15.22
CA ASP A 243 -17.33 13.50 14.65
C ASP A 243 -17.62 14.50 15.77
N GLU A 244 -16.73 15.47 15.97
CA GLU A 244 -16.84 16.48 17.03
C GLU A 244 -18.10 17.34 16.94
N ASN A 245 -18.62 17.52 15.73
CA ASN A 245 -19.83 18.32 15.48
C ASN A 245 -21.12 17.56 15.84
N GLU A 246 -21.06 16.23 15.98
CA GLU A 246 -22.22 15.39 16.23
C GLU A 246 -22.35 14.94 17.68
N VAL A 247 -21.29 15.06 18.48
CA VAL A 247 -21.26 14.59 19.88
C VAL A 247 -21.00 15.73 20.86
N ASP A 248 -21.31 15.48 22.14
CA ASP A 248 -20.92 16.41 23.23
C ASP A 248 -19.37 16.45 23.33
N TYR A 249 -18.84 17.65 23.51
CA TYR A 249 -17.40 17.87 23.70
C TYR A 249 -16.78 16.98 24.78
N LYS A 250 -17.51 16.67 25.86
CA LYS A 250 -17.03 15.77 26.92
C LYS A 250 -16.80 14.34 26.41
N VAL A 251 -17.65 13.86 25.50
CA VAL A 251 -17.49 12.54 24.89
C VAL A 251 -16.27 12.53 23.99
N PHE A 252 -16.15 13.55 23.14
CA PHE A 252 -15.01 13.71 22.26
C PHE A 252 -13.70 13.78 23.05
N TYR A 253 -13.61 14.67 24.04
CA TYR A 253 -12.42 14.88 24.87
C TYR A 253 -12.03 13.62 25.65
N ARG A 254 -12.98 12.85 26.16
CA ARG A 254 -12.71 11.56 26.81
C ARG A 254 -12.03 10.57 25.85
N ASN A 255 -12.46 10.55 24.59
CA ASN A 255 -11.85 9.64 23.60
C ASN A 255 -10.44 10.13 23.18
N ILE A 256 -10.20 11.43 23.13
CA ILE A 256 -8.84 11.98 23.00
C ILE A 256 -7.98 11.56 24.18
N GLN A 257 -8.50 11.59 25.41
CA GLN A 257 -7.77 11.16 26.58
C GLN A 257 -7.37 9.68 26.50
N ILE A 258 -8.28 8.83 26.12
CA ILE A 258 -8.01 7.39 25.89
C ILE A 258 -6.97 7.20 24.77
N LEU A 259 -7.09 7.96 23.69
CA LEU A 259 -6.14 7.92 22.60
C LEU A 259 -4.73 8.29 23.05
N VAL A 260 -4.56 9.40 23.78
CA VAL A 260 -3.27 9.86 24.28
C VAL A 260 -2.66 8.82 25.23
N GLU A 261 -3.47 8.27 26.15
CA GLU A 261 -3.02 7.21 27.07
C GLU A 261 -2.57 5.95 26.32
N ASN A 262 -3.33 5.52 25.30
CA ASN A 262 -2.95 4.38 24.48
C ASN A 262 -1.67 4.62 23.68
N ILE A 263 -1.48 5.82 23.11
CA ILE A 263 -0.26 6.17 22.38
C ILE A 263 0.94 6.12 23.33
N ILE A 264 0.84 6.74 24.51
CA ILE A 264 1.91 6.73 25.50
C ILE A 264 2.28 5.31 25.92
N ASN A 265 1.28 4.49 26.23
CA ASN A 265 1.48 3.10 26.67
C ASN A 265 2.11 2.19 25.59
N HIS A 266 1.93 2.52 24.32
CA HIS A 266 2.52 1.77 23.22
C HIS A 266 3.89 2.32 22.76
N THR A 267 4.31 3.43 23.33
CA THR A 267 5.60 4.04 23.00
C THR A 267 6.66 3.54 23.99
N ASN A 268 7.44 2.56 23.60
CA ASN A 268 8.44 1.88 24.44
C ASN A 268 9.85 2.45 24.24
N SER A 269 10.02 3.76 24.19
CA SER A 269 11.36 4.35 24.05
C SER A 269 11.96 4.68 25.44
N PRO A 270 13.20 4.27 25.71
CA PRO A 270 13.91 4.64 26.95
C PRO A 270 14.43 6.09 26.93
N ALA A 271 14.40 6.74 25.77
CA ALA A 271 14.80 8.13 25.55
C ALA A 271 13.55 8.98 25.23
N THR A 272 13.73 10.19 24.73
CA THR A 272 12.64 11.04 24.25
C THR A 272 11.89 10.35 23.10
N PRO A 273 10.66 9.89 23.29
CA PRO A 273 9.92 9.17 22.27
C PRO A 273 9.49 10.08 21.14
N VAL A 274 9.68 9.61 19.91
CA VAL A 274 9.28 10.28 18.68
C VAL A 274 8.03 9.62 18.12
N ILE A 275 6.92 10.32 18.18
CA ILE A 275 5.61 9.86 17.75
C ILE A 275 5.24 10.59 16.45
N CYS A 276 5.18 9.84 15.36
CA CYS A 276 4.78 10.38 14.08
C CYS A 276 3.28 10.17 13.83
N PHE A 277 2.61 11.17 13.31
CA PHE A 277 1.23 11.10 12.86
C PHE A 277 1.18 11.20 11.33
N GLY A 278 0.61 10.20 10.70
CA GLY A 278 0.45 10.11 9.26
C GLY A 278 -0.99 9.83 8.84
N SER A 279 -1.28 10.02 7.58
CA SER A 279 -2.56 9.69 6.96
C SER A 279 -2.36 9.20 5.53
N ASP A 280 -3.38 8.51 4.99
CA ASP A 280 -3.39 8.11 3.59
C ASP A 280 -3.79 9.24 2.64
N THR A 281 -4.67 10.12 3.10
CA THR A 281 -5.25 11.22 2.32
C THR A 281 -5.35 12.51 3.13
N LYS A 282 -5.58 13.62 2.43
CA LYS A 282 -5.87 14.92 3.06
C LYS A 282 -7.24 14.89 3.79
N GLU A 283 -7.43 15.86 4.69
CA GLU A 283 -8.69 16.06 5.43
C GLU A 283 -9.14 14.89 6.31
N THR A 284 -8.21 14.10 6.81
CA THR A 284 -8.49 13.05 7.80
C THR A 284 -8.70 13.59 9.21
N GLY A 285 -8.48 14.89 9.43
CA GLY A 285 -8.52 15.53 10.75
C GLY A 285 -7.23 15.37 11.56
N LYS A 286 -6.13 14.99 10.92
CA LYS A 286 -4.81 14.75 11.54
C LYS A 286 -4.38 15.92 12.41
N SER A 287 -4.24 17.13 11.84
CA SER A 287 -3.78 18.33 12.55
C SER A 287 -4.68 18.69 13.73
N PHE A 288 -5.99 18.48 13.60
CA PHE A 288 -6.94 18.71 14.68
C PHE A 288 -6.69 17.74 15.86
N ILE A 289 -6.59 16.45 15.57
CA ILE A 289 -6.31 15.43 16.59
C ILE A 289 -4.98 15.70 17.28
N ILE A 290 -3.94 16.04 16.52
CA ILE A 290 -2.63 16.37 17.07
C ILE A 290 -2.74 17.56 18.02
N LYS A 291 -3.44 18.62 17.62
CA LYS A 291 -3.65 19.81 18.46
C LYS A 291 -4.33 19.47 19.80
N GLU A 292 -5.33 18.61 19.78
CA GLU A 292 -6.01 18.15 21.01
C GLU A 292 -5.06 17.28 21.87
N CYS A 293 -4.28 16.40 21.24
CA CYS A 293 -3.25 15.61 21.94
C CYS A 293 -2.16 16.50 22.58
N LEU A 294 -1.69 17.51 21.85
CA LEU A 294 -0.70 18.48 22.35
C LEU A 294 -1.25 19.26 23.54
N SER A 295 -2.48 19.76 23.45
CA SER A 295 -3.16 20.47 24.54
C SER A 295 -3.26 19.61 25.79
N MET A 296 -3.58 18.32 25.63
CA MET A 296 -3.67 17.40 26.75
C MET A 296 -2.31 17.12 27.39
N LEU A 297 -1.31 16.80 26.59
CA LEU A 297 0.06 16.53 27.08
C LEU A 297 0.67 17.76 27.76
N SER A 298 0.45 18.96 27.21
CA SER A 298 0.88 20.22 27.82
C SER A 298 0.18 20.46 29.15
N SER A 299 -1.12 20.11 29.28
CA SER A 299 -1.85 20.22 30.55
C SER A 299 -1.31 19.29 31.65
N LEU A 300 -0.62 18.22 31.27
CA LEU A 300 0.09 17.30 32.15
C LEU A 300 1.53 17.76 32.49
N ASN A 301 1.90 18.97 32.07
CA ASN A 301 3.25 19.58 32.25
C ASN A 301 4.38 18.81 31.55
N HIS A 302 4.09 18.05 30.48
CA HIS A 302 5.10 17.47 29.64
C HIS A 302 5.73 18.54 28.72
N ARG A 303 7.04 18.43 28.52
CA ARG A 303 7.77 19.25 27.54
C ARG A 303 7.67 18.59 26.19
N ILE A 304 7.03 19.25 25.24
CA ILE A 304 6.70 18.70 23.93
C ILE A 304 7.38 19.51 22.85
N LEU A 305 7.98 18.82 21.90
CA LEU A 305 8.33 19.40 20.62
C LEU A 305 7.30 18.95 19.57
N TYR A 306 6.61 19.89 18.99
CA TYR A 306 5.74 19.65 17.85
C TYR A 306 6.45 20.03 16.56
N ILE A 307 6.57 19.06 15.64
CA ILE A 307 7.15 19.26 14.31
C ILE A 307 6.02 19.17 13.29
N ASP A 308 5.74 20.26 12.62
CA ASP A 308 4.73 20.34 11.56
C ASP A 308 5.41 20.20 10.19
N THR A 309 4.93 19.22 9.42
CA THR A 309 5.35 19.02 8.02
C THR A 309 4.24 19.47 7.08
N ASN A 310 3.80 20.70 7.19
CA ASN A 310 2.78 21.24 6.30
C ASN A 310 3.41 21.67 4.97
N THR A 311 2.84 21.17 3.86
CA THR A 311 3.31 21.45 2.50
C THR A 311 2.76 22.77 1.93
N GLU A 312 1.82 23.43 2.61
CA GLU A 312 1.11 24.62 2.13
C GLU A 312 1.57 25.90 2.86
N PHE A 313 2.87 26.08 3.09
CA PHE A 313 3.34 27.25 3.83
C PHE A 313 3.19 28.57 3.07
N GLY A 314 2.26 29.41 3.57
CA GLY A 314 2.33 30.84 3.42
C GLY A 314 3.30 31.45 4.45
N SER A 315 3.82 32.62 4.19
CA SER A 315 4.86 33.38 4.90
C SER A 315 4.59 33.74 6.39
N GLU A 316 3.68 33.05 7.09
CA GLU A 316 3.26 33.38 8.47
C GLU A 316 3.67 32.31 9.50
N ALA A 317 4.46 31.30 9.14
CA ALA A 317 4.91 30.29 10.07
C ALA A 317 5.88 30.88 11.10
N GLN A 318 5.44 30.97 12.35
CA GLN A 318 6.29 31.33 13.48
C GLN A 318 6.90 30.05 14.05
N GLY A 319 8.22 29.85 13.90
CA GLY A 319 8.94 28.71 14.43
C GLY A 319 10.23 28.41 13.66
N TYR A 320 11.04 27.49 14.18
CA TYR A 320 12.32 27.13 13.59
C TYR A 320 12.15 26.14 12.41
N LEU A 321 12.81 26.43 11.28
CA LEU A 321 12.82 25.56 10.12
C LEU A 321 13.92 24.50 10.25
N LEU A 322 13.54 23.24 10.47
CA LEU A 322 14.47 22.11 10.63
C LEU A 322 15.27 21.78 9.35
N ASN A 323 14.78 22.21 8.20
CA ASN A 323 15.45 22.02 6.92
C ASN A 323 16.86 22.64 6.92
N ASP A 324 17.04 23.78 7.54
CA ASP A 324 18.32 24.50 7.55
C ASP A 324 19.40 23.69 8.27
N TRP A 325 19.04 23.00 9.34
CA TRP A 325 19.96 22.08 10.01
C TRP A 325 20.18 20.80 9.19
N LEU A 326 19.11 20.19 8.68
CA LEU A 326 19.18 18.94 7.92
C LEU A 326 20.02 19.08 6.64
N TYR A 327 20.03 20.25 6.04
CA TYR A 327 20.82 20.52 4.81
C TYR A 327 22.21 21.12 5.11
N GLY A 328 22.52 21.34 6.40
CA GLY A 328 23.81 21.88 6.83
C GLY A 328 23.95 23.38 6.63
N GLU A 329 22.83 24.10 6.51
CA GLU A 329 22.79 25.57 6.42
C GLU A 329 22.88 26.23 7.83
N SER A 330 22.53 25.49 8.88
CA SER A 330 22.68 25.87 10.29
C SER A 330 23.38 24.78 11.09
N SER A 331 24.22 25.17 12.06
CA SER A 331 24.88 24.25 12.98
C SER A 331 24.10 24.04 14.29
N GLU A 332 23.16 24.92 14.58
CA GLU A 332 22.40 24.93 15.84
C GLU A 332 20.90 24.93 15.54
N ILE A 333 20.11 24.25 16.40
CA ILE A 333 18.67 24.23 16.37
C ILE A 333 18.17 25.23 17.41
N ASN A 334 17.72 26.41 16.99
CA ASN A 334 17.17 27.44 17.85
C ASN A 334 15.65 27.43 17.82
N LEU A 335 15.04 26.72 18.78
CA LEU A 335 13.59 26.66 18.91
C LEU A 335 13.05 27.89 19.66
N ASP A 336 11.90 28.39 19.21
CA ASP A 336 11.19 29.45 19.89
C ASP A 336 10.63 28.95 21.24
N THR A 337 10.98 29.63 22.34
CA THR A 337 10.67 29.24 23.72
C THR A 337 9.55 30.10 24.31
N THR A 338 8.63 30.63 23.51
CA THR A 338 7.52 31.46 24.01
C THR A 338 6.60 30.71 24.96
N ASP A 339 6.41 29.38 24.73
CA ASP A 339 5.74 28.49 25.68
C ASP A 339 6.78 27.57 26.34
N PRO A 340 6.90 27.56 27.67
CA PRO A 340 7.92 26.76 28.36
C PRO A 340 7.73 25.25 28.20
N ASN A 341 6.51 24.78 27.86
CA ASN A 341 6.17 23.36 27.76
C ASN A 341 5.96 22.86 26.33
N MET A 342 5.74 23.76 25.37
CA MET A 342 5.47 23.40 24.00
C MET A 342 6.28 24.25 23.03
N HIS A 343 7.22 23.61 22.35
CA HIS A 343 7.99 24.24 21.29
C HIS A 343 7.52 23.77 19.93
N HIS A 344 7.58 24.64 18.95
CA HIS A 344 7.12 24.39 17.60
C HIS A 344 8.28 24.51 16.61
N ALA A 345 8.41 23.49 15.77
CA ALA A 345 9.35 23.47 14.66
C ALA A 345 8.63 23.09 13.36
N TYR A 346 9.20 23.50 12.26
CA TYR A 346 8.65 23.22 10.92
C TYR A 346 9.64 22.38 10.12
N PHE A 347 9.10 21.44 9.37
CA PHE A 347 9.84 20.72 8.34
C PHE A 347 9.15 20.92 7.00
N MET A 348 9.72 21.70 6.11
CA MET A 348 9.15 22.02 4.82
C MET A 348 9.52 20.96 3.77
N VAL A 349 8.52 20.42 3.07
CA VAL A 349 8.75 19.56 1.91
C VAL A 349 8.83 20.45 0.66
N ASP A 350 10.04 20.85 0.32
CA ASP A 350 10.37 21.73 -0.82
C ASP A 350 11.07 20.95 -1.95
N ASP A 351 11.45 21.62 -3.02
CA ASP A 351 12.17 21.01 -4.15
C ASP A 351 13.50 20.36 -3.71
N ARG A 352 14.12 20.84 -2.63
CA ARG A 352 15.35 20.28 -2.07
C ARG A 352 15.09 18.92 -1.43
N THR A 353 13.94 18.74 -0.78
CA THR A 353 13.54 17.46 -0.18
C THR A 353 13.23 16.39 -1.22
N PHE A 354 12.80 16.79 -2.43
CA PHE A 354 12.60 15.86 -3.56
C PHE A 354 13.90 15.50 -4.27
N THR A 355 14.87 16.42 -4.31
CA THR A 355 16.15 16.24 -5.03
C THR A 355 17.24 15.65 -4.16
N ARG A 356 17.19 15.86 -2.85
CA ARG A 356 18.16 15.33 -1.88
C ARG A 356 17.50 14.19 -1.10
N ILE A 357 18.09 13.00 -1.17
CA ILE A 357 17.67 11.87 -0.34
C ILE A 357 17.97 12.23 1.13
N LEU A 358 16.92 12.44 1.91
CA LEU A 358 17.06 12.61 3.34
C LEU A 358 17.38 11.24 3.96
N GLU A 359 18.62 11.06 4.39
CA GLU A 359 19.05 9.80 5.00
C GLU A 359 18.42 9.64 6.38
N THR A 360 17.88 8.46 6.69
CA THR A 360 17.32 8.14 8.01
C THR A 360 18.30 8.46 9.15
N GLN A 361 19.60 8.29 8.91
CA GLN A 361 20.63 8.59 9.91
C GLN A 361 20.67 10.07 10.27
N LYS A 362 20.58 10.97 9.29
CA LYS A 362 20.53 12.43 9.56
C LYS A 362 19.31 12.83 10.38
N VAL A 363 18.17 12.19 10.11
CA VAL A 363 16.96 12.42 10.92
C VAL A 363 17.19 11.96 12.35
N ARG A 364 17.81 10.80 12.57
CA ARG A 364 18.17 10.30 13.91
C ARG A 364 19.15 11.21 14.61
N ASP A 365 20.16 11.70 13.90
CA ASP A 365 21.15 12.62 14.46
C ASP A 365 20.48 13.91 14.92
N MET A 366 19.57 14.47 14.10
CA MET A 366 18.76 15.63 14.48
C MET A 366 17.92 15.35 15.73
N LEU A 367 17.18 14.25 15.74
CA LEU A 367 16.33 13.86 16.87
C LEU A 367 17.14 13.62 18.15
N SER A 368 18.36 13.12 18.04
CA SER A 368 19.26 12.93 19.19
C SER A 368 19.71 14.24 19.84
N LEU A 369 19.73 15.34 19.10
CA LEU A 369 20.02 16.70 19.66
C LEU A 369 18.80 17.27 20.39
N LEU A 370 17.60 16.73 20.12
CA LEU A 370 16.34 17.20 20.67
C LEU A 370 15.88 16.33 21.88
N ASN A 371 16.82 15.79 22.65
CA ASN A 371 16.57 14.90 23.78
C ASN A 371 16.07 15.59 25.07
N ASN A 372 15.87 16.89 25.04
CA ASN A 372 15.40 17.68 26.19
C ASN A 372 13.88 17.67 26.38
N TYR A 373 13.15 17.03 25.49
CA TYR A 373 11.70 16.91 25.51
C TYR A 373 11.25 15.58 26.10
N ASP A 374 10.03 15.58 26.69
CA ASP A 374 9.41 14.36 27.16
C ASP A 374 8.75 13.61 25.98
N TYR A 375 8.30 14.35 24.95
CA TYR A 375 7.75 13.82 23.71
C TYR A 375 8.14 14.69 22.51
N ILE A 376 8.41 14.05 21.37
CA ILE A 376 8.48 14.70 20.07
C ILE A 376 7.29 14.20 19.25
N ILE A 377 6.40 15.11 18.90
CA ILE A 377 5.23 14.81 18.06
C ILE A 377 5.49 15.37 16.67
N TRP A 378 5.52 14.50 15.69
CA TRP A 378 5.79 14.88 14.31
C TRP A 378 4.56 14.66 13.44
N GLU A 379 3.97 15.74 12.94
CA GLU A 379 2.93 15.69 11.94
C GLU A 379 3.54 15.50 10.56
N LEU A 380 3.21 14.38 9.90
CA LEU A 380 3.71 14.09 8.57
C LEU A 380 2.67 14.49 7.51
N PHE A 381 3.16 14.74 6.31
CA PHE A 381 2.33 14.85 5.11
C PHE A 381 1.64 13.51 4.79
N ASP A 382 0.73 13.51 3.81
CA ASP A 382 0.03 12.29 3.43
C ASP A 382 0.98 11.29 2.76
N TYR A 383 0.83 10.01 3.07
CA TYR A 383 1.72 8.94 2.60
C TYR A 383 1.96 8.96 1.08
N GLU A 384 0.91 9.21 0.28
CA GLU A 384 1.00 9.18 -1.18
C GLU A 384 1.76 10.37 -1.77
N TYR A 385 1.98 11.44 -1.00
CA TYR A 385 2.67 12.65 -1.47
C TYR A 385 4.15 12.40 -1.74
N ASN A 386 4.87 11.77 -0.79
CA ASN A 386 6.26 11.36 -0.94
C ASN A 386 6.56 10.14 -0.07
N VAL A 387 6.35 8.96 -0.65
CA VAL A 387 6.49 7.67 0.04
C VAL A 387 7.89 7.46 0.63
N GLN A 388 8.94 7.86 -0.09
CA GLN A 388 10.32 7.63 0.36
C GLN A 388 10.68 8.51 1.55
N LEU A 389 10.37 9.80 1.49
CA LEU A 389 10.63 10.73 2.57
C LEU A 389 9.82 10.35 3.82
N PHE A 390 8.55 10.02 3.65
CA PHE A 390 7.70 9.52 4.72
C PHE A 390 8.34 8.32 5.44
N ASN A 391 8.79 7.34 4.69
CA ASN A 391 9.41 6.14 5.26
C ASN A 391 10.75 6.40 5.95
N ASN A 392 11.55 7.33 5.43
CA ASN A 392 12.83 7.68 6.03
C ASN A 392 12.65 8.38 7.39
N ILE A 393 11.64 9.25 7.51
CA ILE A 393 11.27 9.89 8.78
C ILE A 393 10.74 8.84 9.77
N ILE A 394 9.81 7.99 9.34
CA ILE A 394 9.25 6.92 10.18
C ILE A 394 10.33 5.96 10.68
N SER A 395 11.28 5.59 9.83
CA SER A 395 12.39 4.69 10.22
C SER A 395 13.32 5.31 11.28
N ALA A 396 13.22 6.61 11.50
CA ALA A 396 13.94 7.32 12.56
C ALA A 396 13.07 7.58 13.81
N SER A 397 11.78 7.25 13.77
CA SER A 397 10.82 7.43 14.87
C SER A 397 10.59 6.15 15.67
N ASP A 398 9.90 6.28 16.80
CA ASP A 398 9.57 5.16 17.68
C ASP A 398 8.19 4.59 17.41
N THR A 399 7.22 5.44 17.05
CA THR A 399 5.82 5.06 16.86
C THR A 399 5.21 5.83 15.68
N LEU A 400 4.43 5.13 14.88
CA LEU A 400 3.58 5.73 13.85
C LEU A 400 2.11 5.56 14.20
N VAL A 401 1.39 6.67 14.25
CA VAL A 401 -0.06 6.73 14.38
C VAL A 401 -0.67 7.09 13.03
N LEU A 402 -1.34 6.13 12.39
CA LEU A 402 -2.02 6.32 11.11
C LEU A 402 -3.48 6.72 11.33
N ILE A 403 -3.82 7.93 10.93
CA ILE A 403 -5.19 8.46 11.05
C ILE A 403 -5.96 8.17 9.77
N ALA A 404 -7.04 7.43 9.93
CA ALA A 404 -8.02 7.16 8.87
C ALA A 404 -9.30 7.95 9.11
N ARG A 405 -9.88 8.51 8.08
CA ARG A 405 -11.21 9.09 8.10
C ARG A 405 -12.26 8.03 7.79
N PHE A 406 -13.27 7.92 8.64
CA PHE A 406 -14.42 7.03 8.45
C PHE A 406 -15.02 7.20 7.05
N ASN A 407 -15.26 6.11 6.36
CA ASN A 407 -15.88 6.04 5.03
C ASN A 407 -15.20 6.92 3.94
N ARG A 408 -13.92 7.27 4.12
CA ARG A 408 -13.14 8.05 3.15
C ARG A 408 -11.74 7.50 2.92
N SER A 409 -11.04 7.11 3.98
CA SER A 409 -9.69 6.54 3.87
C SER A 409 -9.70 5.17 3.22
N SER A 410 -8.76 4.93 2.31
CA SER A 410 -8.66 3.69 1.55
C SER A 410 -7.94 2.60 2.34
N ARG A 411 -8.63 1.47 2.58
CA ARG A 411 -8.01 0.28 3.20
C ARG A 411 -6.78 -0.21 2.45
N ASN A 412 -6.83 -0.17 1.13
CA ASN A 412 -5.73 -0.63 0.28
C ASN A 412 -4.51 0.29 0.33
N SER A 413 -4.73 1.61 0.37
CA SER A 413 -3.63 2.58 0.50
C SER A 413 -2.93 2.43 1.84
N MET A 414 -3.70 2.38 2.93
CA MET A 414 -3.15 2.17 4.28
C MET A 414 -2.42 0.83 4.40
N ASN A 415 -3.00 -0.25 3.85
CA ASN A 415 -2.37 -1.57 3.89
C ASN A 415 -1.03 -1.60 3.13
N ARG A 416 -0.95 -0.94 1.99
CA ARG A 416 0.32 -0.80 1.24
C ARG A 416 1.36 -0.05 2.07
N ALA A 417 0.98 1.08 2.69
CA ALA A 417 1.87 1.86 3.55
C ALA A 417 2.39 1.02 4.72
N VAL A 418 1.51 0.32 5.42
CA VAL A 418 1.84 -0.52 6.57
C VAL A 418 2.75 -1.68 6.18
N ASN A 419 2.43 -2.41 5.10
CA ASN A 419 3.27 -3.53 4.65
C ASN A 419 4.65 -3.05 4.24
N PHE A 420 4.75 -1.93 3.53
CA PHE A 420 6.03 -1.35 3.13
C PHE A 420 6.92 -0.99 4.34
N LEU A 421 6.33 -0.46 5.41
CA LEU A 421 7.05 -0.15 6.65
C LEU A 421 7.47 -1.42 7.40
N LYS A 422 6.57 -2.41 7.51
CA LYS A 422 6.84 -3.69 8.15
C LYS A 422 7.95 -4.47 7.45
N ASP A 423 7.98 -4.46 6.13
CA ASP A 423 9.02 -5.10 5.32
C ASP A 423 10.42 -4.50 5.60
N ARG A 424 10.47 -3.25 6.09
CA ARG A 424 11.68 -2.57 6.54
C ARG A 424 11.97 -2.70 8.03
N GLY A 425 11.18 -3.50 8.74
CA GLY A 425 11.36 -3.79 10.16
C GLY A 425 10.69 -2.79 11.11
N PHE A 426 9.93 -1.82 10.60
CA PHE A 426 9.16 -0.90 11.44
C PHE A 426 7.79 -1.52 11.78
N ASN A 427 7.62 -1.93 13.04
CA ASN A 427 6.43 -2.68 13.49
C ASN A 427 5.52 -1.90 14.44
N ASN A 428 6.00 -0.80 15.03
CA ASN A 428 5.24 -0.02 15.99
C ASN A 428 4.29 0.96 15.30
N ILE A 429 3.25 0.42 14.68
CA ILE A 429 2.27 1.15 13.88
C ILE A 429 0.89 0.94 14.49
N HIS A 430 0.19 2.04 14.76
CA HIS A 430 -1.13 2.06 15.36
C HIS A 430 -2.11 2.84 14.49
N GLY A 431 -3.38 2.43 14.51
CA GLY A 431 -4.44 3.10 13.76
C GLY A 431 -5.29 4.01 14.65
N VAL A 432 -5.83 5.06 14.06
CA VAL A 432 -6.90 5.88 14.64
C VAL A 432 -8.00 6.04 13.60
N LEU A 433 -9.23 5.75 13.97
CA LEU A 433 -10.40 5.98 13.14
C LEU A 433 -11.09 7.27 13.57
N ASN A 434 -11.13 8.26 12.69
CA ASN A 434 -11.68 9.59 12.96
C ASN A 434 -12.96 9.88 12.17
N TYR A 435 -13.73 10.87 12.60
CA TYR A 435 -15.02 11.26 12.00
C TYR A 435 -16.04 10.13 11.97
N VAL A 436 -16.09 9.32 13.03
CA VAL A 436 -17.10 8.27 13.15
C VAL A 436 -18.45 8.91 13.46
N PRO A 437 -19.51 8.67 12.65
CA PRO A 437 -20.83 9.20 12.91
C PRO A 437 -21.35 8.80 14.28
N LYS A 438 -22.08 9.69 14.97
CA LYS A 438 -22.58 9.50 16.33
C LYS A 438 -23.36 8.20 16.50
N ASP A 439 -24.24 7.90 15.57
CA ASP A 439 -25.10 6.71 15.67
C ASP A 439 -24.24 5.43 15.61
N PHE A 440 -23.27 5.40 14.72
CA PHE A 440 -22.35 4.28 14.58
C PHE A 440 -21.39 4.18 15.77
N PHE A 441 -20.96 5.33 16.31
CA PHE A 441 -20.08 5.39 17.48
C PHE A 441 -20.80 4.88 18.74
N LEU A 442 -22.03 5.32 19.00
CA LEU A 442 -22.81 4.92 20.18
C LEU A 442 -23.29 3.46 20.15
N GLU A 443 -23.41 2.86 18.96
CA GLU A 443 -23.74 1.43 18.82
C GLU A 443 -22.56 0.49 19.11
N LYS A 444 -21.34 0.93 18.86
CA LYS A 444 -20.17 0.05 18.86
C LYS A 444 -19.13 0.37 19.93
N TYR A 445 -19.03 1.62 20.36
CA TYR A 445 -18.00 2.15 21.25
C TYR A 445 -18.61 2.92 22.44
#